data_67f5d1b7f6168c94e86af01cb7dfc285
#
_entry.id   67f5d1b7f6168c94e86af01cb7dfc285
#
_cell.length_a   1.000
_cell.length_b   1.000
_cell.length_c   1.000
_cell.angle_alpha   90.00
_cell.angle_beta   90.00
_cell.angle_gamma   90.00
#
_symmetry.space_group_name_H-M   'P 1'
#
loop_
_entity.id
_entity.type
_entity.pdbx_description
1 polymer ?
#
loop_
_entity_poly.entity_id
_entity_poly.type
_entity_poly.pdbx_seq_one_letter_code
_entity_poly.pdbx_strand_id
1 'polypeptide(L)'
;KFGKSLFAKTLFSVVLQTALFSILPIPSSPIITERIAACLIGGLMAGAGVGITLKARGSGGGIDILGLYFTTKFKSFSVGKMTLIINAFVYTACALLFELQTAIYSIIYCAVYSLTVDKIHLQNISTSVMIFTKKQDLYQRIIEDLKRGTTYWKGTGGYTETDTYVI
;
A
#
# COMPACT_ATOMS: atom_id res chain seq x y z
N LYS A 1 -0.74 15.92 -3.56
CA LYS A 1 0.27 16.54 -4.46
C LYS A 1 1.45 15.59 -4.51
N PHE A 2 1.69 14.99 -5.68
CA PHE A 2 2.89 14.21 -5.94
C PHE A 2 4.06 15.20 -5.96
N GLY A 3 4.86 15.22 -4.90
CA GLY A 3 5.93 16.21 -4.72
C GLY A 3 7.26 15.75 -5.36
N LYS A 4 8.22 16.66 -5.45
CA LYS A 4 9.59 16.39 -5.92
C LYS A 4 10.24 15.21 -5.19
N SER A 5 9.86 14.97 -3.93
CA SER A 5 10.35 13.85 -3.13
C SER A 5 9.90 12.48 -3.65
N LEU A 6 8.63 12.33 -4.08
CA LEU A 6 8.16 11.08 -4.70
C LEU A 6 8.92 10.82 -5.99
N PHE A 7 9.08 11.84 -6.84
CA PHE A 7 9.82 11.72 -8.10
C PHE A 7 11.26 11.26 -7.87
N ALA A 8 12.00 11.91 -6.97
CA ALA A 8 13.39 11.56 -6.68
C ALA A 8 13.53 10.12 -6.16
N LYS A 9 12.65 9.72 -5.23
CA LYS A 9 12.67 8.35 -4.67
C LYS A 9 12.29 7.29 -5.71
N THR A 10 11.32 7.58 -6.57
CA THR A 10 10.93 6.68 -7.66
C THR A 10 12.06 6.54 -8.68
N LEU A 11 12.69 7.64 -9.06
CA LEU A 11 13.84 7.62 -9.97
C LEU A 11 14.99 6.79 -9.39
N PHE A 12 15.33 7.02 -8.11
CA PHE A 12 16.34 6.22 -7.40
C PHE A 12 15.97 4.73 -7.36
N SER A 13 14.71 4.41 -7.05
CA SER A 13 14.22 3.02 -7.02
C SER A 13 14.37 2.34 -8.38
N VAL A 14 13.97 3.00 -9.47
CA VAL A 14 14.05 2.46 -10.84
C VAL A 14 15.51 2.27 -11.27
N VAL A 15 16.37 3.25 -11.03
CA VAL A 15 17.81 3.15 -11.36
C VAL A 15 18.47 2.03 -10.60
N LEU A 16 18.21 1.93 -9.29
CA LEU A 16 18.76 0.87 -8.44
C LEU A 16 18.27 -0.52 -8.89
N GLN A 17 16.98 -0.64 -9.18
CA GLN A 17 16.39 -1.89 -9.67
C GLN A 17 17.01 -2.31 -11.00
N THR A 18 17.17 -1.39 -11.95
CA THR A 18 17.80 -1.67 -13.25
C THR A 18 19.26 -2.09 -13.08
N ALA A 19 20.02 -1.41 -12.22
CA ALA A 19 21.41 -1.76 -11.92
C ALA A 19 21.52 -3.15 -11.28
N LEU A 20 20.65 -3.48 -10.31
CA LEU A 20 20.63 -4.80 -9.69
C LEU A 20 20.30 -5.90 -10.68
N PHE A 21 19.31 -5.71 -11.56
CA PHE A 21 18.97 -6.69 -12.60
C PHE A 21 20.09 -6.90 -13.62
N SER A 22 20.92 -5.88 -13.86
CA SER A 22 22.07 -5.98 -14.78
C SER A 22 23.25 -6.77 -14.16
N ILE A 23 23.36 -6.79 -12.82
CA ILE A 23 24.48 -7.42 -12.12
C ILE A 23 24.13 -8.83 -11.64
N LEU A 24 22.87 -9.08 -11.30
CA LEU A 24 22.44 -10.37 -10.77
C LEU A 24 22.44 -11.44 -11.84
N PRO A 25 23.20 -12.54 -11.66
CA PRO A 25 23.17 -13.66 -12.60
C PRO A 25 21.80 -14.36 -12.52
N ILE A 26 21.19 -14.52 -13.69
CA ILE A 26 19.95 -15.31 -13.80
C ILE A 26 20.36 -16.79 -13.86
N PRO A 27 19.89 -17.64 -12.92
CA PRO A 27 20.18 -19.06 -12.95
C PRO A 27 19.64 -19.71 -14.23
N SER A 28 20.43 -20.57 -14.85
CA SER A 28 20.04 -21.30 -16.07
C SER A 28 18.92 -22.31 -15.83
N SER A 29 18.74 -22.76 -14.59
CA SER A 29 17.67 -23.65 -14.16
C SER A 29 16.77 -22.96 -13.14
N PRO A 30 15.45 -23.21 -13.16
CA PRO A 30 14.53 -22.62 -12.19
C PRO A 30 14.85 -23.17 -10.79
N ILE A 31 14.94 -22.27 -9.80
CA ILE A 31 15.16 -22.62 -8.39
C ILE A 31 13.94 -23.39 -7.85
N ILE A 32 12.74 -23.01 -8.32
CA ILE A 32 11.47 -23.65 -7.95
C ILE A 32 10.85 -24.22 -9.21
N THR A 33 10.78 -25.54 -9.28
CA THR A 33 10.25 -26.25 -10.45
C THR A 33 8.72 -26.25 -10.51
N GLU A 34 8.08 -26.24 -9.35
CA GLU A 34 6.62 -26.20 -9.25
C GLU A 34 6.09 -24.83 -9.57
N ARG A 35 5.33 -24.69 -10.67
CA ARG A 35 4.81 -23.38 -11.16
C ARG A 35 3.94 -22.64 -10.14
N ILE A 36 3.08 -23.38 -9.41
CA ILE A 36 2.22 -22.76 -8.38
C ILE A 36 3.07 -22.19 -7.25
N ALA A 37 4.05 -22.98 -6.75
CA ALA A 37 4.95 -22.52 -5.69
C ALA A 37 5.76 -21.29 -6.12
N ALA A 38 6.26 -21.28 -7.35
CA ALA A 38 6.97 -20.14 -7.92
C ALA A 38 6.07 -18.88 -7.99
N CYS A 39 4.80 -19.01 -8.40
CA CYS A 39 3.84 -17.91 -8.43
C CYS A 39 3.55 -17.37 -7.02
N LEU A 40 3.35 -18.23 -6.04
CA LEU A 40 3.07 -17.81 -4.66
C LEU A 40 4.27 -17.10 -4.04
N ILE A 41 5.45 -17.70 -4.09
CA ILE A 41 6.67 -17.14 -3.51
C ILE A 41 7.09 -15.87 -4.25
N GLY A 42 7.08 -15.89 -5.58
CA GLY A 42 7.39 -14.73 -6.41
C GLY A 42 6.42 -13.57 -6.16
N GLY A 43 5.11 -13.84 -6.07
CA GLY A 43 4.09 -12.85 -5.76
C GLY A 43 4.27 -12.24 -4.37
N LEU A 44 4.59 -13.06 -3.34
CA LEU A 44 4.88 -12.58 -2.00
C LEU A 44 6.13 -11.70 -1.97
N MET A 45 7.24 -12.14 -2.54
CA MET A 45 8.50 -11.40 -2.53
C MET A 45 8.40 -10.08 -3.32
N ALA A 46 7.86 -10.13 -4.52
CA ALA A 46 7.68 -8.94 -5.34
C ALA A 46 6.67 -7.95 -4.71
N GLY A 47 5.55 -8.47 -4.21
CA GLY A 47 4.54 -7.67 -3.51
C GLY A 47 5.09 -7.03 -2.22
N ALA A 48 5.93 -7.74 -1.47
CA ALA A 48 6.61 -7.20 -0.30
C ALA A 48 7.57 -6.08 -0.68
N GLY A 49 8.41 -6.28 -1.68
CA GLY A 49 9.35 -5.26 -2.16
C GLY A 49 8.64 -3.98 -2.60
N VAL A 50 7.61 -4.10 -3.43
CA VAL A 50 6.82 -2.95 -3.88
C VAL A 50 6.07 -2.30 -2.72
N GLY A 51 5.46 -3.10 -1.83
CA GLY A 51 4.75 -2.59 -0.65
C GLY A 51 5.65 -1.76 0.27
N ILE A 52 6.90 -2.20 0.51
CA ILE A 52 7.90 -1.46 1.29
C ILE A 52 8.32 -0.17 0.56
N THR A 53 8.54 -0.23 -0.76
CA THR A 53 8.89 0.94 -1.57
C THR A 53 7.79 2.00 -1.51
N LEU A 54 6.53 1.59 -1.65
CA LEU A 54 5.37 2.48 -1.53
C LEU A 54 5.23 3.07 -0.12
N LYS A 55 5.48 2.27 0.93
CA LYS A 55 5.49 2.74 2.33
C LYS A 55 6.57 3.79 2.57
N ALA A 56 7.71 3.69 1.89
CA ALA A 56 8.77 4.70 1.90
C ALA A 56 8.45 5.94 1.06
N ARG A 57 7.24 6.05 0.50
CA ARG A 57 6.80 7.10 -0.44
C ARG A 57 7.62 7.14 -1.73
N GLY A 58 8.00 5.96 -2.23
CA GLY A 58 8.56 5.74 -3.54
C GLY A 58 7.59 4.92 -4.40
N SER A 59 8.00 4.57 -5.61
CA SER A 59 7.29 3.65 -6.51
C SER A 59 8.29 2.86 -7.35
N GLY A 60 7.87 1.71 -7.88
CA GLY A 60 8.63 0.96 -8.87
C GLY A 60 8.61 1.58 -10.28
N GLY A 61 7.90 2.69 -10.47
CA GLY A 61 7.87 3.43 -11.75
C GLY A 61 6.81 2.96 -12.74
N GLY A 62 5.94 2.04 -12.37
CA GLY A 62 4.92 1.48 -13.26
C GLY A 62 3.48 1.83 -12.85
N ILE A 63 2.61 0.83 -12.91
CA ILE A 63 1.18 0.90 -12.54
C ILE A 63 0.97 1.40 -11.11
N ASP A 64 1.96 1.23 -10.23
CA ASP A 64 1.96 1.70 -8.85
C ASP A 64 1.68 3.20 -8.74
N ILE A 65 2.21 4.02 -9.68
CA ILE A 65 1.99 5.48 -9.70
C ILE A 65 0.51 5.77 -9.96
N LEU A 66 -0.11 5.04 -10.89
CA LEU A 66 -1.54 5.13 -11.14
C LEU A 66 -2.33 4.70 -9.90
N GLY A 67 -1.95 3.58 -9.28
CA GLY A 67 -2.51 3.12 -8.04
C GLY A 67 -2.46 4.17 -6.94
N LEU A 68 -1.31 4.80 -6.72
CA LEU A 68 -1.14 5.91 -5.78
C LEU A 68 -2.04 7.11 -6.11
N TYR A 69 -2.17 7.47 -7.38
CA TYR A 69 -3.05 8.55 -7.80
C TYR A 69 -4.52 8.25 -7.48
N PHE A 70 -4.99 7.05 -7.81
CA PHE A 70 -6.37 6.66 -7.54
C PHE A 70 -6.67 6.52 -6.05
N THR A 71 -5.73 6.03 -5.23
CA THR A 71 -5.91 5.97 -3.77
C THR A 71 -6.02 7.35 -3.13
N THR A 72 -5.37 8.38 -3.68
CA THR A 72 -5.53 9.75 -3.18
C THR A 72 -6.87 10.36 -3.55
N LYS A 73 -7.47 9.95 -4.67
CA LYS A 73 -8.74 10.48 -5.17
C LYS A 73 -9.95 9.71 -4.63
N PHE A 74 -9.82 8.40 -4.45
CA PHE A 74 -10.90 7.51 -4.04
C PHE A 74 -10.49 6.69 -2.81
N LYS A 75 -11.10 6.95 -1.67
CA LYS A 75 -10.78 6.28 -0.39
C LYS A 75 -11.01 4.76 -0.39
N SER A 76 -11.84 4.25 -1.29
CA SER A 76 -12.16 2.83 -1.42
C SER A 76 -11.20 2.04 -2.30
N PHE A 77 -10.27 2.73 -2.99
CA PHE A 77 -9.29 2.09 -3.86
C PHE A 77 -7.96 1.89 -3.14
N SER A 78 -7.30 0.77 -3.46
CA SER A 78 -5.92 0.48 -3.05
C SER A 78 -5.03 0.27 -4.27
N VAL A 79 -3.72 0.35 -4.07
CA VAL A 79 -2.74 0.12 -5.15
C VAL A 79 -2.89 -1.30 -5.70
N GLY A 80 -3.03 -2.30 -4.83
CA GLY A 80 -3.23 -3.69 -5.24
C GLY A 80 -4.54 -3.89 -6.02
N LYS A 81 -5.66 -3.27 -5.61
CA LYS A 81 -6.91 -3.33 -6.36
C LYS A 81 -6.76 -2.77 -7.78
N MET A 82 -6.07 -1.64 -7.94
CA MET A 82 -5.81 -1.08 -9.27
C MET A 82 -4.96 -2.01 -10.13
N THR A 83 -3.91 -2.57 -9.57
CA THR A 83 -3.06 -3.55 -10.23
C THR A 83 -3.87 -4.76 -10.69
N LEU A 84 -4.74 -5.27 -9.83
CA LEU A 84 -5.61 -6.41 -10.13
C LEU A 84 -6.58 -6.11 -11.30
N ILE A 85 -7.23 -4.95 -11.28
CA ILE A 85 -8.18 -4.54 -12.33
C ILE A 85 -7.46 -4.41 -13.68
N ILE A 86 -6.33 -3.71 -13.72
CA ILE A 86 -5.59 -3.50 -14.97
C ILE A 86 -5.08 -4.85 -15.51
N ASN A 87 -4.51 -5.68 -14.64
CA ASN A 87 -4.00 -6.98 -15.05
C ASN A 87 -5.12 -7.96 -15.43
N ALA A 88 -6.33 -7.83 -14.91
CA ALA A 88 -7.46 -8.64 -15.35
C ALA A 88 -7.74 -8.46 -16.85
N PHE A 89 -7.70 -7.23 -17.35
CA PHE A 89 -7.83 -6.97 -18.78
C PHE A 89 -6.67 -7.57 -19.58
N VAL A 90 -5.43 -7.38 -19.12
CA VAL A 90 -4.24 -7.91 -19.78
C VAL A 90 -4.28 -9.44 -19.83
N TYR A 91 -4.60 -10.09 -18.73
CA TYR A 91 -4.62 -11.56 -18.66
C TYR A 91 -5.80 -12.17 -19.42
N THR A 92 -6.93 -11.46 -19.53
CA THR A 92 -8.02 -11.88 -20.41
C THR A 92 -7.57 -11.86 -21.86
N ALA A 93 -6.89 -10.81 -22.31
CA ALA A 93 -6.31 -10.75 -23.65
C ALA A 93 -5.24 -11.85 -23.85
N CYS A 94 -4.37 -12.08 -22.85
CA CYS A 94 -3.38 -13.15 -22.90
C CYS A 94 -4.01 -14.55 -22.98
N ALA A 95 -5.12 -14.80 -22.28
CA ALA A 95 -5.80 -16.09 -22.32
C ALA A 95 -6.41 -16.39 -23.72
N LEU A 96 -6.76 -15.33 -24.48
CA LEU A 96 -7.26 -15.47 -25.86
C LEU A 96 -6.14 -15.65 -26.88
N LEU A 97 -4.96 -15.10 -26.63
CA LEU A 97 -3.83 -15.08 -27.55
C LEU A 97 -2.78 -16.18 -27.28
N PHE A 98 -2.69 -16.63 -26.05
CA PHE A 98 -1.69 -17.58 -25.57
C PHE A 98 -2.33 -18.78 -24.86
N GLU A 99 -1.51 -19.60 -24.20
CA GLU A 99 -1.97 -20.75 -23.45
C GLU A 99 -2.77 -20.35 -22.19
N LEU A 100 -3.95 -20.91 -22.03
CA LEU A 100 -4.83 -20.70 -20.86
C LEU A 100 -4.10 -20.98 -19.54
N GLN A 101 -3.20 -21.98 -19.51
CA GLN A 101 -2.43 -22.35 -18.34
C GLN A 101 -1.56 -21.19 -17.84
N THR A 102 -0.89 -20.49 -18.75
CA THR A 102 -0.06 -19.32 -18.42
C THR A 102 -0.89 -18.18 -17.85
N ALA A 103 -2.07 -17.93 -18.41
CA ALA A 103 -2.98 -16.92 -17.89
C ALA A 103 -3.44 -17.23 -16.45
N ILE A 104 -3.76 -18.49 -16.14
CA ILE A 104 -4.16 -18.92 -14.80
C ILE A 104 -3.04 -18.67 -13.78
N TYR A 105 -1.80 -19.07 -14.07
CA TYR A 105 -0.67 -18.82 -13.18
C TYR A 105 -0.39 -17.33 -13.00
N SER A 106 -0.55 -16.53 -14.05
CA SER A 106 -0.38 -15.07 -13.98
C SER A 106 -1.45 -14.42 -13.07
N ILE A 107 -2.69 -14.91 -13.11
CA ILE A 107 -3.76 -14.46 -12.21
C ILE A 107 -3.43 -14.80 -10.75
N ILE A 108 -2.96 -16.03 -10.49
CA ILE A 108 -2.57 -16.46 -9.14
C ILE A 108 -1.44 -15.57 -8.61
N TYR A 109 -0.38 -15.37 -9.41
CA TYR A 109 0.71 -14.48 -9.06
C TYR A 109 0.22 -13.06 -8.75
N CYS A 110 -0.59 -12.50 -9.64
CA CYS A 110 -1.11 -11.13 -9.48
C CYS A 110 -1.99 -10.98 -8.24
N ALA A 111 -2.82 -11.98 -7.92
CA ALA A 111 -3.65 -11.96 -6.73
C ALA A 111 -2.80 -11.93 -5.45
N VAL A 112 -1.80 -12.82 -5.35
CA VAL A 112 -0.88 -12.87 -4.21
C VAL A 112 -0.07 -11.58 -4.09
N TYR A 113 0.48 -11.09 -5.21
CA TYR A 113 1.19 -9.82 -5.28
C TYR A 113 0.34 -8.66 -4.77
N SER A 114 -0.88 -8.50 -5.30
CA SER A 114 -1.79 -7.40 -4.95
C SER A 114 -2.20 -7.42 -3.48
N LEU A 115 -2.53 -8.59 -2.95
CA LEU A 115 -2.87 -8.74 -1.53
C LEU A 115 -1.67 -8.40 -0.63
N THR A 116 -0.46 -8.79 -1.03
CA THR A 116 0.76 -8.51 -0.27
C THR A 116 1.10 -7.03 -0.29
N VAL A 117 1.01 -6.38 -1.45
CA VAL A 117 1.19 -4.92 -1.58
C VAL A 117 0.23 -4.18 -0.66
N ASP A 118 -1.06 -4.51 -0.72
CA ASP A 118 -2.09 -3.83 0.06
C ASP A 118 -1.89 -4.03 1.56
N LYS A 119 -1.47 -5.23 1.99
CA LYS A 119 -1.23 -5.52 3.40
C LYS A 119 -0.01 -4.78 3.96
N ILE A 120 1.01 -4.54 3.15
CA ILE A 120 2.23 -3.84 3.57
C ILE A 120 2.07 -2.32 3.40
N HIS A 121 1.45 -1.89 2.31
CA HIS A 121 1.17 -0.49 2.01
C HIS A 121 -0.17 -0.06 2.59
N LEU A 122 -0.23 0.12 3.89
CA LEU A 122 -1.42 0.56 4.62
C LEU A 122 -1.68 2.07 4.41
N GLN A 123 -2.11 2.46 3.21
CA GLN A 123 -2.24 3.87 2.83
C GLN A 123 -3.49 4.57 3.39
N ASN A 124 -4.55 3.84 3.66
CA ASN A 124 -5.85 4.39 4.08
C ASN A 124 -6.22 4.03 5.52
N ILE A 125 -5.24 3.99 6.43
CA ILE A 125 -5.54 3.80 7.84
C ILE A 125 -6.04 5.12 8.40
N SER A 126 -7.32 5.15 8.74
CA SER A 126 -7.86 6.20 9.59
C SER A 126 -7.48 5.87 11.04
N THR A 127 -6.63 6.70 11.63
CA THR A 127 -6.29 6.59 13.05
C THR A 127 -7.22 7.51 13.83
N SER A 128 -7.96 6.94 14.75
CA SER A 128 -8.71 7.71 15.75
C SER A 128 -7.86 7.81 17.01
N VAL A 129 -7.72 9.00 17.52
CA VAL A 129 -7.02 9.27 18.77
C VAL A 129 -8.07 9.70 19.78
N MET A 130 -8.12 9.05 20.93
CA MET A 130 -8.99 9.39 22.04
C MET A 130 -8.12 9.90 23.18
N ILE A 131 -8.38 11.13 23.62
CA ILE A 131 -7.60 11.81 24.65
C ILE A 131 -8.49 12.03 25.89
N PHE A 132 -8.09 11.47 27.01
CA PHE A 132 -8.73 11.72 28.30
C PHE A 132 -7.96 12.82 29.03
N THR A 133 -8.62 13.92 29.34
CA THR A 133 -7.95 15.09 29.95
C THR A 133 -8.87 15.83 30.92
N LYS A 134 -8.27 16.48 31.93
CA LYS A 134 -8.96 17.42 32.81
C LYS A 134 -8.95 18.85 32.24
N LYS A 135 -8.20 19.12 31.17
CA LYS A 135 -8.10 20.45 30.57
C LYS A 135 -9.24 20.66 29.58
N GLN A 136 -10.09 21.62 29.89
CA GLN A 136 -11.26 21.95 29.07
C GLN A 136 -10.87 22.50 27.68
N ASP A 137 -9.82 23.31 27.60
CA ASP A 137 -9.49 24.06 26.38
C ASP A 137 -8.60 23.27 25.38
N LEU A 138 -8.29 22.01 25.68
CA LEU A 138 -7.39 21.23 24.83
C LEU A 138 -7.96 21.00 23.43
N TYR A 139 -9.29 20.86 23.28
CA TYR A 139 -9.91 20.67 21.98
C TYR A 139 -9.74 21.90 21.06
N GLN A 140 -9.75 23.11 21.63
CA GLN A 140 -9.54 24.36 20.87
C GLN A 140 -8.11 24.41 20.31
N ARG A 141 -7.11 24.10 21.16
CA ARG A 141 -5.72 24.00 20.73
C ARG A 141 -5.50 22.97 19.63
N ILE A 142 -6.15 21.82 19.70
CA ILE A 142 -6.07 20.77 18.66
C ILE A 142 -6.62 21.30 17.34
N ILE A 143 -7.73 22.05 17.37
CA ILE A 143 -8.33 22.65 16.16
C ILE A 143 -7.40 23.73 15.58
N GLU A 144 -6.85 24.60 16.42
CA GLU A 144 -6.02 25.73 15.99
C GLU A 144 -4.65 25.27 15.49
N ASP A 145 -3.94 24.42 16.26
CA ASP A 145 -2.58 24.02 15.97
C ASP A 145 -2.51 22.94 14.87
N LEU A 146 -3.41 21.95 14.93
CA LEU A 146 -3.38 20.79 14.03
C LEU A 146 -4.35 20.91 12.84
N LYS A 147 -5.22 21.91 12.84
CA LYS A 147 -6.27 22.11 11.82
C LYS A 147 -7.09 20.84 11.58
N ARG A 148 -7.42 20.13 12.66
CA ARG A 148 -8.18 18.88 12.65
C ARG A 148 -9.49 19.06 13.38
N GLY A 149 -10.58 18.50 12.83
CA GLY A 149 -11.85 18.42 13.53
C GLY A 149 -11.73 17.52 14.77
N THR A 150 -12.33 17.94 15.87
CA THR A 150 -12.42 17.18 17.11
C THR A 150 -13.87 17.04 17.53
N THR A 151 -14.19 15.92 18.16
CA THR A 151 -15.46 15.74 18.85
C THR A 151 -15.12 15.53 20.31
N TYR A 152 -15.75 16.29 21.20
CA TYR A 152 -15.51 16.12 22.63
C TYR A 152 -16.83 15.91 23.38
N TRP A 153 -16.74 15.22 24.50
CA TRP A 153 -17.81 15.09 25.47
C TRP A 153 -17.26 15.13 26.89
N LYS A 154 -18.13 15.50 27.85
CA LYS A 154 -17.80 15.52 29.24
C LYS A 154 -18.16 14.19 29.87
N GLY A 155 -17.26 13.60 30.60
CA GLY A 155 -17.47 12.39 31.40
C GLY A 155 -17.05 12.62 32.85
N THR A 156 -17.44 11.71 33.72
CA THR A 156 -17.04 11.71 35.14
C THR A 156 -16.16 10.49 35.38
N GLY A 157 -15.03 10.69 36.07
CA GLY A 157 -14.16 9.59 36.46
C GLY A 157 -14.86 8.71 37.49
N GLY A 158 -15.05 7.41 37.19
CA GLY A 158 -15.80 6.49 38.04
C GLY A 158 -15.21 6.28 39.43
N TYR A 159 -13.93 6.51 39.64
CA TYR A 159 -13.24 6.39 40.93
C TYR A 159 -13.01 7.74 41.61
N THR A 160 -12.66 8.74 40.81
CA THR A 160 -12.26 10.07 41.31
C THR A 160 -13.44 11.05 41.41
N GLU A 161 -14.60 10.69 40.86
CA GLU A 161 -15.80 11.54 40.72
C GLU A 161 -15.53 12.94 40.14
N THR A 162 -14.38 13.11 39.47
CA THR A 162 -13.98 14.37 38.87
C THR A 162 -14.35 14.43 37.40
N ASP A 163 -14.69 15.65 36.96
CA ASP A 163 -14.97 15.92 35.55
C ASP A 163 -13.76 15.62 34.68
N THR A 164 -13.99 14.90 33.61
CA THR A 164 -12.97 14.53 32.60
C THR A 164 -13.52 14.82 31.22
N TYR A 165 -12.72 15.40 30.37
CA TYR A 165 -13.06 15.63 28.97
C TYR A 165 -12.45 14.51 28.13
N VAL A 166 -13.25 13.96 27.23
CA VAL A 166 -12.83 12.97 26.25
C VAL A 166 -12.89 13.64 24.88
N ILE A 167 -11.78 13.68 24.17
CA ILE A 167 -11.60 14.37 22.89
C ILE A 167 -11.23 13.35 21.83
#